data_c086141a6ea74decef655a7a54823084
#
_entry.id   c086141a6ea74decef655a7a54823084
#
_cell.length_a   1.000
_cell.length_b   1.000
_cell.length_c   1.000
_cell.angle_alpha   90.00
_cell.angle_beta   90.00
_cell.angle_gamma   90.00
#
_symmetry.space_group_name_H-M   'P 1'
#
loop_
_entity.id
_entity.type
_entity.pdbx_description
1 polymer ?
#
loop_
_entity_poly.entity_id
_entity_poly.type
_entity_poly.pdbx_seq_one_letter_code
_entity_poly.pdbx_strand_id
1 'polypeptide(L)'
;IIAAAENVIQDAIKKKYPPVEGMNVELSTEYIEKIIQLPIYIPELSSKDIENYLLLLVTQRYLSAQDFQSLLQKIYEERVITRDNKIALAEIKAYISELNLKYTPSEKEYMEDALIVDSIRSIVSVTLKGNPRQDKRFLNTFVTKKWLSQMYYGDDLDMRILAKLLVLQKLDPFLLSVSGIFKPINP
;
A
#
# COMPACT_ATOMS: atom_id res chain seq x y z
N ILE A 1 0.19 -10.83 -24.74
CA ILE A 1 -0.54 -10.42 -23.53
C ILE A 1 -0.34 -8.91 -23.38
N ILE A 2 -1.44 -8.15 -23.28
CA ILE A 2 -1.42 -6.70 -23.06
C ILE A 2 -1.97 -6.47 -21.66
N ALA A 3 -1.20 -5.81 -20.80
CA ALA A 3 -1.64 -5.39 -19.47
C ALA A 3 -1.84 -3.87 -19.49
N ALA A 4 -3.07 -3.40 -19.34
CA ALA A 4 -3.39 -2.00 -19.32
C ALA A 4 -4.66 -1.72 -18.52
N ALA A 5 -4.84 -0.47 -18.06
CA ALA A 5 -6.08 -0.04 -17.46
C ALA A 5 -7.11 0.23 -18.56
N GLU A 6 -8.30 -0.34 -18.45
CA GLU A 6 -9.36 -0.24 -19.46
C GLU A 6 -9.74 1.21 -19.76
N ASN A 7 -9.92 2.03 -18.73
CA ASN A 7 -10.22 3.46 -18.87
C ASN A 7 -9.16 4.22 -19.68
N VAL A 8 -7.87 3.89 -19.49
CA VAL A 8 -6.78 4.54 -20.25
C VAL A 8 -6.83 4.16 -21.72
N ILE A 9 -7.18 2.91 -22.03
CA ILE A 9 -7.37 2.47 -23.42
C ILE A 9 -8.57 3.17 -24.02
N GLN A 10 -9.70 3.21 -23.33
CA GLN A 10 -10.92 3.89 -23.77
C GLN A 10 -10.67 5.38 -24.05
N ASP A 11 -9.98 6.08 -23.14
CA ASP A 11 -9.64 7.49 -23.30
C ASP A 11 -8.70 7.73 -24.50
N ALA A 12 -7.73 6.84 -24.70
CA ALA A 12 -6.83 6.91 -25.85
C ALA A 12 -7.57 6.71 -27.18
N ILE A 13 -8.54 5.78 -27.21
CA ILE A 13 -9.37 5.53 -28.39
C ILE A 13 -10.29 6.72 -28.65
N LYS A 14 -10.97 7.25 -27.63
CA LYS A 14 -11.83 8.45 -27.76
C LYS A 14 -11.06 9.66 -28.27
N LYS A 15 -9.81 9.82 -27.83
CA LYS A 15 -8.94 10.91 -28.29
C LYS A 15 -8.53 10.75 -29.75
N LYS A 16 -8.29 9.51 -30.19
CA LYS A 16 -7.87 9.22 -31.59
C LYS A 16 -9.04 9.20 -32.57
N TYR A 17 -10.20 8.74 -32.09
CA TYR A 17 -11.44 8.63 -32.86
C TYR A 17 -12.56 9.36 -32.09
N PRO A 18 -12.65 10.68 -32.21
CA PRO A 18 -13.68 11.46 -31.54
C PRO A 18 -15.07 11.02 -32.00
N PRO A 19 -16.08 11.02 -31.10
CA PRO A 19 -17.44 10.64 -31.45
C PRO A 19 -17.97 11.53 -32.57
N VAL A 20 -18.60 10.92 -33.57
CA VAL A 20 -19.25 11.64 -34.67
C VAL A 20 -20.66 12.02 -34.22
N GLU A 21 -21.06 13.29 -34.37
CA GLU A 21 -22.41 13.75 -34.03
C GLU A 21 -23.45 12.91 -34.78
N GLY A 22 -24.39 12.34 -34.01
CA GLY A 22 -25.48 11.50 -34.56
C GLY A 22 -25.27 9.98 -34.47
N MET A 23 -24.10 9.48 -34.05
CA MET A 23 -23.89 8.06 -33.76
C MET A 23 -23.94 7.82 -32.25
N ASN A 24 -24.99 7.11 -31.80
CA ASN A 24 -25.18 6.67 -30.43
C ASN A 24 -24.30 5.45 -30.01
N VAL A 25 -23.27 5.13 -30.78
CA VAL A 25 -22.43 3.96 -30.55
C VAL A 25 -21.13 4.42 -29.91
N GLU A 26 -20.82 3.91 -28.73
CA GLU A 26 -19.51 4.05 -28.11
C GLU A 26 -18.47 3.23 -28.90
N LEU A 27 -17.99 3.80 -30.01
CA LEU A 27 -16.95 3.22 -30.88
C LEU A 27 -15.74 2.69 -30.10
N SER A 28 -15.47 3.30 -28.93
CA SER A 28 -14.37 2.87 -28.06
C SER A 28 -14.58 1.46 -27.49
N THR A 29 -15.79 1.13 -27.08
CA THR A 29 -16.12 -0.19 -26.51
C THR A 29 -16.10 -1.28 -27.57
N GLU A 30 -16.77 -1.05 -28.70
CA GLU A 30 -16.75 -1.97 -29.83
C GLU A 30 -15.35 -2.21 -30.40
N TYR A 31 -14.50 -1.18 -30.39
CA TYR A 31 -13.11 -1.31 -30.86
C TYR A 31 -12.28 -2.17 -29.92
N ILE A 32 -12.48 -2.04 -28.60
CA ILE A 32 -11.82 -2.88 -27.60
C ILE A 32 -12.28 -4.32 -27.74
N GLU A 33 -13.57 -4.59 -27.87
CA GLU A 33 -14.11 -5.94 -28.05
C GLU A 33 -13.58 -6.64 -29.31
N LYS A 34 -13.30 -5.90 -30.38
CA LYS A 34 -12.70 -6.44 -31.60
C LYS A 34 -11.22 -6.79 -31.47
N ILE A 35 -10.47 -6.05 -30.60
CA ILE A 35 -9.04 -6.25 -30.43
C ILE A 35 -8.74 -7.25 -29.31
N ILE A 36 -9.51 -7.20 -28.22
CA ILE A 36 -9.29 -8.03 -27.05
C ILE A 36 -10.24 -9.23 -27.10
N GLN A 37 -9.72 -10.37 -27.56
CA GLN A 37 -10.48 -11.60 -27.70
C GLN A 37 -10.82 -12.24 -26.34
N LEU A 38 -9.98 -12.04 -25.32
CA LEU A 38 -10.17 -12.59 -23.97
C LEU A 38 -9.77 -11.55 -22.91
N PRO A 39 -10.71 -10.76 -22.40
CA PRO A 39 -10.43 -9.86 -21.30
C PRO A 39 -10.34 -10.65 -19.98
N ILE A 40 -9.23 -10.51 -19.27
CA ILE A 40 -9.06 -11.04 -17.92
C ILE A 40 -9.00 -9.86 -16.97
N TYR A 41 -10.01 -9.71 -16.14
CA TYR A 41 -10.05 -8.66 -15.13
C TYR A 41 -9.37 -9.13 -13.86
N ILE A 42 -8.38 -8.36 -13.39
CA ILE A 42 -7.76 -8.59 -12.09
C ILE A 42 -8.67 -7.91 -11.05
N PRO A 43 -9.22 -8.68 -10.08
CA PRO A 43 -10.09 -8.11 -9.06
C PRO A 43 -9.32 -7.09 -8.20
N GLU A 44 -10.03 -6.08 -7.73
CA GLU A 44 -9.48 -5.14 -6.76
C GLU A 44 -9.16 -5.86 -5.45
N LEU A 45 -8.10 -5.44 -4.78
CA LEU A 45 -7.75 -5.97 -3.46
C LEU A 45 -8.81 -5.56 -2.44
N SER A 46 -9.19 -6.49 -1.59
CA SER A 46 -10.04 -6.17 -0.44
C SER A 46 -9.27 -5.32 0.58
N SER A 47 -10.00 -4.61 1.44
CA SER A 47 -9.37 -3.84 2.54
C SER A 47 -8.50 -4.73 3.43
N LYS A 48 -8.88 -5.99 3.64
CA LYS A 48 -8.10 -6.96 4.40
C LYS A 48 -6.78 -7.34 3.70
N ASP A 49 -6.81 -7.50 2.38
CA ASP A 49 -5.60 -7.80 1.61
C ASP A 49 -4.60 -6.63 1.69
N ILE A 50 -5.11 -5.39 1.67
CA ILE A 50 -4.29 -4.19 1.83
C ILE A 50 -3.71 -4.10 3.25
N GLU A 51 -4.52 -4.37 4.27
CA GLU A 51 -4.04 -4.40 5.65
C GLU A 51 -2.91 -5.42 5.84
N ASN A 52 -3.07 -6.61 5.27
CA ASN A 52 -2.05 -7.66 5.28
C ASN A 52 -0.81 -7.23 4.50
N TYR A 53 -1.00 -6.65 3.33
CA TYR A 53 0.08 -6.18 2.48
C TYR A 53 0.94 -5.12 3.17
N LEU A 54 0.32 -4.14 3.85
CA LEU A 54 1.04 -3.12 4.62
C LEU A 54 1.89 -3.73 5.74
N LEU A 55 1.32 -4.70 6.47
CA LEU A 55 2.02 -5.37 7.55
C LEU A 55 3.19 -6.23 7.02
N LEU A 56 3.00 -6.91 5.90
CA LEU A 56 4.06 -7.68 5.25
C LEU A 56 5.14 -6.78 4.64
N LEU A 57 4.79 -5.61 4.10
CA LEU A 57 5.76 -4.64 3.60
C LEU A 57 6.68 -4.10 4.69
N VAL A 58 6.16 -3.79 5.87
CA VAL A 58 7.01 -3.37 6.99
C VAL A 58 7.88 -4.51 7.46
N THR A 59 7.34 -5.73 7.56
CA THR A 59 8.10 -6.93 7.96
C THR A 59 9.24 -7.24 6.99
N GLN A 60 8.99 -7.10 5.68
CA GLN A 60 10.00 -7.30 4.63
C GLN A 60 11.25 -6.43 4.81
N ARG A 61 11.12 -5.26 5.43
CA ARG A 61 12.26 -4.34 5.65
C ARG A 61 13.23 -4.84 6.72
N TYR A 62 12.77 -5.73 7.59
CA TYR A 62 13.49 -6.20 8.78
C TYR A 62 13.90 -7.67 8.69
N LEU A 63 13.69 -8.32 7.55
CA LEU A 63 14.13 -9.68 7.28
C LEU A 63 15.00 -9.73 6.02
N SER A 64 15.90 -10.70 5.96
CA SER A 64 16.58 -11.02 4.71
C SER A 64 15.57 -11.46 3.64
N ALA A 65 15.93 -11.35 2.36
CA ALA A 65 15.04 -11.79 1.27
C ALA A 65 14.66 -13.28 1.40
N GLN A 66 15.59 -14.11 1.85
CA GLN A 66 15.37 -15.54 2.04
C GLN A 66 14.45 -15.80 3.24
N ASP A 67 14.71 -15.14 4.37
CA ASP A 67 13.89 -15.25 5.58
C ASP A 67 12.46 -14.79 5.32
N PHE A 68 12.30 -13.69 4.59
CA PHE A 68 10.99 -13.19 4.21
C PHE A 68 10.21 -14.17 3.32
N GLN A 69 10.90 -14.84 2.38
CA GLN A 69 10.28 -15.89 1.57
C GLN A 69 9.81 -17.06 2.42
N SER A 70 10.63 -17.53 3.37
CA SER A 70 10.25 -18.59 4.30
C SER A 70 9.03 -18.21 5.14
N LEU A 71 8.97 -16.96 5.61
CA LEU A 71 7.80 -16.43 6.32
C LEU A 71 6.54 -16.42 5.43
N LEU A 72 6.65 -15.95 4.17
CA LEU A 72 5.52 -15.94 3.24
C LEU A 72 5.01 -17.35 2.96
N GLN A 73 5.90 -18.32 2.80
CA GLN A 73 5.53 -19.72 2.59
C GLN A 73 4.75 -20.27 3.81
N LYS A 74 5.22 -20.02 5.02
CA LYS A 74 4.54 -20.41 6.25
C LYS A 74 3.15 -19.79 6.38
N ILE A 75 3.05 -18.48 6.12
CA ILE A 75 1.76 -17.77 6.14
C ILE A 75 0.80 -18.35 5.10
N TYR A 76 1.29 -18.66 3.91
CA TYR A 76 0.46 -19.23 2.85
C TYR A 76 -0.08 -20.61 3.25
N GLU A 77 0.76 -21.49 3.76
CA GLU A 77 0.38 -22.84 4.19
C GLU A 77 -0.69 -22.81 5.29
N GLU A 78 -0.48 -22.01 6.34
CA GLU A 78 -1.43 -21.86 7.44
C GLU A 78 -2.78 -21.28 6.99
N ARG A 79 -2.78 -20.35 6.04
CA ARG A 79 -3.99 -19.70 5.55
C ARG A 79 -4.84 -20.55 4.63
N VAL A 80 -4.22 -21.40 3.86
CA VAL A 80 -4.95 -22.42 3.08
C VAL A 80 -5.76 -23.31 4.02
N ILE A 81 -5.26 -23.55 5.23
CA ILE A 81 -5.90 -24.38 6.24
C ILE A 81 -6.99 -23.61 7.00
N THR A 82 -6.71 -22.41 7.46
CA THR A 82 -7.59 -21.67 8.39
C THR A 82 -8.66 -20.83 7.69
N ARG A 83 -8.49 -20.51 6.41
CA ARG A 83 -9.33 -19.58 5.62
C ARG A 83 -9.52 -18.19 6.25
N ASP A 84 -8.72 -17.84 7.24
CA ASP A 84 -8.75 -16.50 7.82
C ASP A 84 -7.92 -15.54 6.96
N ASN A 85 -8.54 -14.45 6.55
CA ASN A 85 -7.94 -13.51 5.61
C ASN A 85 -7.20 -12.35 6.29
N LYS A 86 -7.27 -12.21 7.63
CA LYS A 86 -6.59 -11.13 8.34
C LYS A 86 -5.39 -11.64 9.13
N ILE A 87 -4.20 -11.07 8.89
CA ILE A 87 -2.97 -11.39 9.62
C ILE A 87 -2.85 -10.49 10.85
N ALA A 88 -2.69 -11.08 12.03
CA ALA A 88 -2.33 -10.35 13.22
C ALA A 88 -0.81 -10.17 13.31
N LEU A 89 -0.37 -9.03 13.87
CA LEU A 89 1.06 -8.80 14.12
C LEU A 89 1.66 -9.88 15.04
N ALA A 90 0.87 -10.37 16.02
CA ALA A 90 1.27 -11.43 16.92
C ALA A 90 1.54 -12.76 16.19
N GLU A 91 0.77 -13.08 15.14
CA GLU A 91 0.99 -14.29 14.33
C GLU A 91 2.30 -14.18 13.54
N ILE A 92 2.56 -13.04 12.91
CA ILE A 92 3.84 -12.82 12.22
C ILE A 92 5.01 -13.02 13.17
N LYS A 93 4.91 -12.46 14.38
CA LYS A 93 5.94 -12.61 15.41
C LYS A 93 6.13 -14.08 15.82
N ALA A 94 5.04 -14.81 15.99
CA ALA A 94 5.08 -16.24 16.31
C ALA A 94 5.77 -17.05 15.20
N TYR A 95 5.44 -16.81 13.94
CA TYR A 95 6.07 -17.48 12.79
C TYR A 95 7.56 -17.14 12.65
N ILE A 96 7.94 -15.87 12.87
CA ILE A 96 9.36 -15.48 12.86
C ILE A 96 10.13 -16.22 13.93
N SER A 97 9.55 -16.36 15.13
CA SER A 97 10.16 -17.11 16.23
C SER A 97 10.22 -18.62 15.95
N GLU A 98 9.13 -19.22 15.44
CA GLU A 98 9.06 -20.63 15.07
C GLU A 98 10.10 -21.02 14.02
N LEU A 99 10.28 -20.17 13.01
CA LEU A 99 11.23 -20.37 11.94
C LEU A 99 12.66 -19.92 12.31
N ASN A 100 12.88 -19.40 13.53
CA ASN A 100 14.15 -18.84 13.97
C ASN A 100 14.75 -17.78 13.04
N LEU A 101 13.88 -16.93 12.43
CA LEU A 101 14.32 -15.88 11.53
C LEU A 101 14.96 -14.72 12.28
N LYS A 102 15.92 -14.04 11.63
CA LYS A 102 16.68 -12.97 12.27
C LYS A 102 16.24 -11.60 11.79
N TYR A 103 15.95 -10.73 12.75
CA TYR A 103 15.67 -9.33 12.46
C TYR A 103 16.94 -8.55 12.08
N THR A 104 16.83 -7.64 11.13
CA THR A 104 17.90 -6.75 10.71
C THR A 104 17.33 -5.33 10.57
N PRO A 105 17.81 -4.29 11.27
CA PRO A 105 18.93 -4.35 12.22
C PRO A 105 18.57 -4.95 13.58
N SER A 106 17.30 -4.81 14.07
CA SER A 106 16.90 -5.32 15.39
C SER A 106 15.41 -5.61 15.51
N GLU A 107 15.04 -6.50 16.43
CA GLU A 107 13.62 -6.77 16.76
C GLU A 107 12.94 -5.53 17.34
N LYS A 108 13.64 -4.71 18.13
CA LYS A 108 13.07 -3.50 18.73
C LYS A 108 12.59 -2.51 17.66
N GLU A 109 13.42 -2.22 16.68
CA GLU A 109 13.06 -1.30 15.59
C GLU A 109 11.92 -1.86 14.74
N TYR A 110 11.94 -3.18 14.47
CA TYR A 110 10.83 -3.85 13.81
C TYR A 110 9.51 -3.65 14.57
N MET A 111 9.50 -3.91 15.86
CA MET A 111 8.28 -3.80 16.67
C MET A 111 7.76 -2.39 16.75
N GLU A 112 8.63 -1.40 16.84
CA GLU A 112 8.23 0.02 16.80
C GLU A 112 7.51 0.36 15.50
N ASP A 113 8.08 0.03 14.35
CA ASP A 113 7.48 0.30 13.05
C ASP A 113 6.23 -0.54 12.79
N ALA A 114 6.26 -1.82 13.14
CA ALA A 114 5.14 -2.74 12.93
C ALA A 114 3.91 -2.34 13.76
N LEU A 115 4.08 -1.92 15.02
CA LEU A 115 2.99 -1.43 15.87
C LEU A 115 2.36 -0.15 15.31
N ILE A 116 3.17 0.77 14.78
CA ILE A 116 2.64 1.97 14.15
C ILE A 116 1.81 1.60 12.91
N VAL A 117 2.36 0.77 12.03
CA VAL A 117 1.67 0.32 10.82
C VAL A 117 0.39 -0.45 11.17
N ASP A 118 0.44 -1.35 12.15
CA ASP A 118 -0.72 -2.10 12.63
C ASP A 118 -1.84 -1.18 13.12
N SER A 119 -1.50 -0.08 13.79
CA SER A 119 -2.46 0.90 14.30
C SER A 119 -3.17 1.73 13.22
N ILE A 120 -2.55 1.90 12.04
CA ILE A 120 -3.08 2.76 10.97
C ILE A 120 -3.56 1.98 9.74
N ARG A 121 -3.21 0.69 9.59
CA ARG A 121 -3.46 -0.08 8.35
C ARG A 121 -4.94 -0.12 7.95
N SER A 122 -5.87 -0.17 8.91
CA SER A 122 -7.30 -0.17 8.60
C SER A 122 -7.75 1.16 7.98
N ILE A 123 -7.21 2.29 8.46
CA ILE A 123 -7.53 3.61 7.91
C ILE A 123 -6.88 3.76 6.52
N VAL A 124 -5.64 3.31 6.37
CA VAL A 124 -4.88 3.37 5.11
C VAL A 124 -5.57 2.53 4.03
N SER A 125 -6.05 1.32 4.37
CA SER A 125 -6.72 0.41 3.43
C SER A 125 -7.98 1.04 2.81
N VAL A 126 -8.74 1.78 3.60
CA VAL A 126 -9.94 2.50 3.12
C VAL A 126 -9.55 3.74 2.31
N THR A 127 -8.49 4.46 2.75
CA THR A 127 -8.08 5.72 2.12
C THR A 127 -7.45 5.52 0.74
N LEU A 128 -6.62 4.49 0.55
CA LEU A 128 -5.85 4.28 -0.68
C LEU A 128 -6.57 3.37 -1.70
N LYS A 129 -7.80 2.95 -1.41
CA LYS A 129 -8.71 2.24 -2.35
C LYS A 129 -8.06 1.04 -3.06
N GLY A 130 -7.26 0.24 -2.36
CA GLY A 130 -6.75 -1.02 -2.90
C GLY A 130 -5.65 -0.92 -3.94
N ASN A 131 -4.90 0.16 -3.98
CA ASN A 131 -3.79 0.31 -4.92
C ASN A 131 -2.43 0.00 -4.25
N PRO A 132 -1.84 -1.20 -4.45
CA PRO A 132 -0.59 -1.62 -3.79
C PRO A 132 0.59 -0.67 -4.05
N ARG A 133 0.59 0.00 -5.20
CA ARG A 133 1.61 1.00 -5.52
C ARG A 133 1.50 2.23 -4.62
N GLN A 134 0.27 2.65 -4.31
CA GLN A 134 0.05 3.76 -3.40
C GLN A 134 0.39 3.38 -1.96
N ASP A 135 0.07 2.16 -1.54
CA ASP A 135 0.41 1.62 -0.22
C ASP A 135 1.91 1.61 -0.01
N LYS A 136 2.67 1.09 -0.98
CA LYS A 136 4.13 1.08 -0.95
C LYS A 136 4.72 2.51 -0.91
N ARG A 137 4.16 3.43 -1.69
CA ARG A 137 4.58 4.85 -1.66
C ARG A 137 4.27 5.50 -0.33
N PHE A 138 3.11 5.21 0.25
CA PHE A 138 2.74 5.71 1.57
C PHE A 138 3.73 5.23 2.63
N LEU A 139 4.02 3.93 2.70
CA LEU A 139 4.97 3.36 3.66
C LEU A 139 6.37 3.96 3.48
N ASN A 140 6.86 4.08 2.25
CA ASN A 140 8.16 4.71 1.99
C ASN A 140 8.18 6.18 2.45
N THR A 141 7.11 6.94 2.20
CA THR A 141 6.99 8.32 2.67
C THR A 141 6.98 8.39 4.19
N PHE A 142 6.25 7.50 4.84
CA PHE A 142 6.22 7.41 6.31
C PHE A 142 7.61 7.16 6.88
N VAL A 143 8.33 6.15 6.38
CA VAL A 143 9.68 5.81 6.86
C VAL A 143 10.65 6.96 6.64
N THR A 144 10.63 7.61 5.47
CA THR A 144 11.49 8.76 5.20
C THR A 144 11.20 9.92 6.14
N LYS A 145 9.92 10.22 6.37
CA LYS A 145 9.53 11.30 7.28
C LYS A 145 9.81 10.97 8.76
N LYS A 146 9.65 9.71 9.15
CA LYS A 146 10.08 9.23 10.47
C LYS A 146 11.56 9.49 10.68
N TRP A 147 12.41 9.08 9.74
CA TRP A 147 13.85 9.29 9.82
C TRP A 147 14.22 10.80 9.89
N LEU A 148 13.61 11.62 9.04
CA LEU A 148 13.82 13.08 9.08
C LEU A 148 13.36 13.69 10.40
N SER A 149 12.19 13.30 10.92
CA SER A 149 11.70 13.83 12.19
C SER A 149 12.58 13.45 13.37
N GLN A 150 13.12 12.26 13.39
CA GLN A 150 14.09 11.84 14.41
C GLN A 150 15.39 12.67 14.35
N MET A 151 15.85 13.04 13.13
CA MET A 151 17.02 13.92 12.98
C MET A 151 16.77 15.34 13.50
N TYR A 152 15.57 15.90 13.29
CA TYR A 152 15.29 17.30 13.64
C TYR A 152 14.69 17.47 15.02
N TYR A 153 13.91 16.52 15.50
CA TYR A 153 13.13 16.63 16.75
C TYR A 153 13.49 15.55 17.78
N GLY A 154 14.44 14.65 17.47
CA GLY A 154 14.76 13.54 18.37
C GLY A 154 13.54 12.64 18.63
N ASP A 155 13.37 12.26 19.89
CA ASP A 155 12.27 11.39 20.34
C ASP A 155 11.01 12.17 20.79
N ASP A 156 10.99 13.49 20.64
CA ASP A 156 9.89 14.34 21.12
C ASP A 156 8.61 14.19 20.27
N LEU A 157 8.71 13.64 19.04
CA LEU A 157 7.57 13.46 18.16
C LEU A 157 7.00 12.05 18.24
N ASP A 158 5.74 11.93 18.67
CA ASP A 158 5.03 10.64 18.59
C ASP A 158 4.82 10.23 17.12
N MET A 159 5.47 9.15 16.72
CA MET A 159 5.43 8.62 15.35
C MET A 159 4.02 8.18 14.92
N ARG A 160 3.13 7.86 15.87
CA ARG A 160 1.71 7.57 15.58
C ARG A 160 0.97 8.81 15.12
N ILE A 161 1.32 9.98 15.66
CA ILE A 161 0.77 11.27 15.20
C ILE A 161 1.25 11.56 13.79
N LEU A 162 2.55 11.39 13.51
CA LEU A 162 3.10 11.54 12.17
C LEU A 162 2.38 10.65 11.16
N ALA A 163 2.18 9.37 11.50
CA ALA A 163 1.49 8.42 10.63
C ALA A 163 0.05 8.86 10.32
N LYS A 164 -0.71 9.30 11.34
CA LYS A 164 -2.07 9.82 11.17
C LYS A 164 -2.11 11.08 10.31
N LEU A 165 -1.18 12.01 10.50
CA LEU A 165 -1.08 13.22 9.68
C LEU A 165 -0.80 12.89 8.22
N LEU A 166 0.01 11.87 7.93
CA LEU A 166 0.26 11.43 6.57
C LEU A 166 -0.98 10.81 5.91
N VAL A 167 -1.79 10.09 6.68
CA VAL A 167 -3.08 9.58 6.18
C VAL A 167 -4.01 10.74 5.87
N LEU A 168 -4.15 11.72 6.78
CA LEU A 168 -4.96 12.92 6.56
C LEU A 168 -4.49 13.71 5.33
N GLN A 169 -3.20 13.84 5.12
CA GLN A 169 -2.64 14.49 3.92
C GLN A 169 -3.03 13.78 2.62
N LYS A 170 -3.26 12.47 2.67
CA LYS A 170 -3.75 11.71 1.51
C LYS A 170 -5.23 11.90 1.25
N LEU A 171 -6.02 12.06 2.31
CA LEU A 171 -7.46 12.30 2.21
C LEU A 171 -7.75 13.72 1.70
N ASP A 172 -7.07 14.70 2.26
CA ASP A 172 -7.20 16.11 1.87
C ASP A 172 -5.84 16.82 1.89
N PRO A 173 -5.21 16.98 0.71
CA PRO A 173 -3.93 17.69 0.61
C PRO A 173 -3.98 19.15 1.12
N PHE A 174 -5.17 19.75 1.16
CA PHE A 174 -5.36 21.15 1.58
C PHE A 174 -5.31 21.32 3.10
N LEU A 175 -5.72 20.31 3.87
CA LEU A 175 -5.79 20.39 5.35
C LEU A 175 -4.42 20.71 5.98
N LEU A 176 -3.33 20.22 5.45
CA LEU A 176 -2.00 20.49 6.00
C LEU A 176 -1.36 21.78 5.48
N SER A 177 -1.77 22.30 4.33
CA SER A 177 -1.28 23.58 3.83
C SER A 177 -1.83 24.76 4.68
N VAL A 178 -3.02 24.58 5.25
CA VAL A 178 -3.68 25.58 6.11
C VAL A 178 -3.15 25.54 7.55
N SER A 179 -2.69 24.38 8.02
CA SER A 179 -2.31 24.21 9.44
C SER A 179 -0.93 24.78 9.80
N GLY A 180 -0.13 25.21 8.82
CA GLY A 180 1.21 25.79 9.09
C GLY A 180 2.22 24.85 9.76
N ILE A 181 1.87 23.59 9.97
CA ILE A 181 2.66 22.60 10.72
C ILE A 181 3.95 22.22 9.99
N PHE A 182 4.00 22.42 8.69
CA PHE A 182 5.21 22.24 7.88
C PHE A 182 5.54 23.53 7.14
N LYS A 183 5.93 24.58 7.85
CA LYS A 183 6.69 25.67 7.19
C LYS A 183 8.03 25.08 6.73
N PRO A 184 8.41 25.20 5.45
CA PRO A 184 9.78 24.93 5.07
C PRO A 184 10.66 25.85 5.91
N ILE A 185 11.61 25.27 6.62
CA ILE A 185 12.67 26.06 7.26
C ILE A 185 13.46 26.62 6.07
N ASN A 186 13.27 27.90 5.79
CA ASN A 186 14.14 28.59 4.85
C ASN A 186 15.56 28.57 5.43
N PRO A 187 16.57 28.24 4.59
CA PRO A 187 17.97 28.20 5.00
C PRO A 187 18.48 29.55 5.45
#